data_3673f53ba541c52a11a23a83ea993a8e
#
_entry.id   3673f53ba541c52a11a23a83ea993a8e
#
_cell.length_a   1.000
_cell.length_b   1.000
_cell.length_c   1.000
_cell.angle_alpha   90.00
_cell.angle_beta   90.00
_cell.angle_gamma   90.00
#
_symmetry.space_group_name_H-M   'P 1'
#
loop_
_entity.id
_entity.type
_entity.pdbx_description
1 polymer ?
#
loop_
_entity_poly.entity_id
_entity_poly.type
_entity_poly.pdbx_seq_one_letter_code
_entity_poly.pdbx_strand_id
1 'polypeptide(L)'
;DELLSLVDGLDRNLPLAFELRHPSWFVPQSSVLYSFAEALANKNLSLIITDTPGRQDVFHSYITSNNLMVRFVASGNTTVDAKRIKVWRDMFAQYKSWLSLACFVHSPTDKKDHLMPLMQDLLATF
;
A
#
# COMPACT_ATOMS: atom_id res chain seq x y z
N ASP A 1 -17.82 12.68 2.32
CA ASP A 1 -18.26 13.14 3.65
C ASP A 1 -18.55 12.00 4.63
N GLU A 2 -19.30 10.96 4.25
CA GLU A 2 -19.63 9.82 5.15
C GLU A 2 -18.36 9.07 5.62
N LEU A 3 -17.41 8.80 4.73
CA LEU A 3 -16.21 8.08 5.08
C LEU A 3 -15.28 8.90 5.99
N LEU A 4 -15.20 10.21 5.79
CA LEU A 4 -14.48 11.12 6.69
C LEU A 4 -15.15 11.15 8.07
N SER A 5 -16.47 11.21 8.12
CA SER A 5 -17.24 11.16 9.36
C SER A 5 -17.04 9.84 10.10
N LEU A 6 -16.95 8.71 9.36
CA LEU A 6 -16.62 7.42 9.94
C LEU A 6 -15.22 7.44 10.57
N VAL A 7 -14.22 7.94 9.84
CA VAL A 7 -12.84 8.05 10.35
C VAL A 7 -12.78 8.92 11.60
N ASP A 8 -13.52 10.02 11.64
CA ASP A 8 -13.57 10.90 12.81
C ASP A 8 -14.14 10.21 14.06
N GLY A 9 -15.08 9.30 13.87
CA GLY A 9 -15.66 8.49 14.96
C GLY A 9 -14.79 7.33 15.46
N LEU A 10 -13.72 6.97 14.75
CA LEU A 10 -12.87 5.84 15.13
C LEU A 10 -11.94 6.18 16.30
N ASP A 11 -11.72 5.19 17.17
CA ASP A 11 -10.70 5.25 18.23
C ASP A 11 -9.30 5.18 17.58
N ARG A 12 -8.41 6.09 18.00
CA ARG A 12 -7.00 6.14 17.56
C ARG A 12 -6.19 4.91 17.99
N ASN A 13 -6.67 4.14 18.94
CA ASN A 13 -5.99 2.94 19.41
C ASN A 13 -6.34 1.68 18.59
N LEU A 14 -7.28 1.79 17.65
CA LEU A 14 -7.61 0.67 16.78
C LEU A 14 -6.61 0.59 15.62
N PRO A 15 -5.92 -0.56 15.43
CA PRO A 15 -4.99 -0.74 14.32
C PRO A 15 -5.76 -1.07 13.03
N LEU A 16 -6.37 -0.05 12.44
CA LEU A 16 -7.17 -0.20 11.23
C LEU A 16 -6.39 0.25 9.99
N ALA A 17 -6.67 -0.43 8.88
CA ALA A 17 -6.16 -0.08 7.57
C ALA A 17 -7.29 -0.04 6.53
N PHE A 18 -7.29 0.96 5.67
CA PHE A 18 -8.30 1.19 4.64
C PHE A 18 -7.73 0.91 3.26
N GLU A 19 -8.43 0.15 2.43
CA GLU A 19 -8.09 -0.05 1.03
C GLU A 19 -9.14 0.62 0.14
N LEU A 20 -8.71 1.59 -0.66
CA LEU A 20 -9.55 2.25 -1.65
C LEU A 20 -9.36 1.58 -3.01
N ARG A 21 -10.46 1.17 -3.65
CA ARG A 21 -10.44 0.43 -4.92
C ARG A 21 -11.14 1.11 -6.07
N HIS A 22 -11.97 2.10 -5.80
CA HIS A 22 -12.75 2.77 -6.83
C HIS A 22 -11.95 3.92 -7.44
N PRO A 23 -11.86 4.02 -8.79
CA PRO A 23 -11.06 5.05 -9.46
C PRO A 23 -11.44 6.48 -9.11
N SER A 24 -12.68 6.73 -8.68
CA SER A 24 -13.13 8.08 -8.32
C SER A 24 -12.34 8.73 -7.17
N TRP A 25 -11.65 7.94 -6.35
CA TRP A 25 -10.76 8.45 -5.31
C TRP A 25 -9.45 9.03 -5.87
N PHE A 26 -9.04 8.55 -7.05
CA PHE A 26 -7.73 8.80 -7.66
C PHE A 26 -7.79 9.76 -8.85
N VAL A 27 -8.89 10.53 -8.97
CA VAL A 27 -9.04 11.50 -10.05
C VAL A 27 -7.92 12.53 -9.96
N PRO A 28 -7.14 12.75 -11.04
CA PRO A 28 -6.10 13.75 -11.08
C PRO A 28 -6.65 15.14 -10.68
N GLN A 29 -5.88 15.88 -9.90
CA GLN A 29 -6.25 17.21 -9.39
C GLN A 29 -7.42 17.24 -8.38
N SER A 30 -7.97 16.08 -8.01
CA SER A 30 -8.93 15.99 -6.90
C SER A 30 -8.20 16.02 -5.55
N SER A 31 -8.67 16.83 -4.62
CA SER A 31 -8.16 16.84 -3.24
C SER A 31 -8.74 15.70 -2.38
N VAL A 32 -9.69 14.93 -2.90
CA VAL A 32 -10.45 13.94 -2.10
C VAL A 32 -9.55 12.88 -1.48
N LEU A 33 -8.66 12.27 -2.28
CA LEU A 33 -7.72 11.27 -1.77
C LEU A 33 -6.76 11.89 -0.74
N TYR A 34 -6.24 13.09 -1.02
CA TYR A 34 -5.35 13.80 -0.11
C TYR A 34 -6.03 14.10 1.23
N SER A 35 -7.23 14.66 1.21
CA SER A 35 -7.99 14.97 2.43
C SER A 35 -8.31 13.72 3.25
N PHE A 36 -8.60 12.60 2.58
CA PHE A 36 -8.81 11.32 3.26
C PHE A 36 -7.51 10.78 3.87
N ALA A 37 -6.41 10.83 3.13
CA ALA A 37 -5.10 10.43 3.64
C ALA A 37 -4.66 11.28 4.85
N GLU A 38 -4.91 12.58 4.82
CA GLU A 38 -4.64 13.50 5.93
C GLU A 38 -5.48 13.16 7.16
N ALA A 39 -6.78 12.87 6.99
CA ALA A 39 -7.65 12.43 8.08
C ALA A 39 -7.16 11.13 8.74
N LEU A 40 -6.73 10.16 7.93
CA LEU A 40 -6.13 8.93 8.44
C LEU A 40 -4.82 9.19 9.18
N ALA A 41 -3.95 10.04 8.63
CA ALA A 41 -2.66 10.39 9.24
C ALA A 41 -2.84 11.05 10.61
N ASN A 42 -3.81 11.94 10.76
CA ASN A 42 -4.14 12.59 12.02
C ASN A 42 -4.57 11.60 13.13
N LYS A 43 -4.97 10.40 12.74
CA LYS A 43 -5.37 9.32 13.67
C LYS A 43 -4.38 8.15 13.70
N ASN A 44 -3.28 8.23 12.98
CA ASN A 44 -2.30 7.15 12.79
C ASN A 44 -2.96 5.86 12.26
N LEU A 45 -3.95 6.00 11.38
CA LEU A 45 -4.61 4.91 10.67
C LEU A 45 -3.97 4.70 9.30
N SER A 46 -3.90 3.45 8.85
CA SER A 46 -3.22 3.10 7.61
C SER A 46 -4.09 3.27 6.38
N LEU A 47 -3.54 3.86 5.32
CA LEU A 47 -4.07 3.72 3.98
C LEU A 47 -3.26 2.64 3.26
N ILE A 48 -3.93 1.56 2.82
CA ILE A 48 -3.28 0.42 2.16
C ILE A 48 -2.83 0.85 0.77
N ILE A 49 -1.56 0.62 0.49
CA ILE A 49 -1.02 0.79 -0.86
C ILE A 49 -1.26 -0.50 -1.64
N THR A 50 -1.95 -0.39 -2.78
CA THR A 50 -2.22 -1.53 -3.66
C THR A 50 -1.47 -1.36 -4.97
N ASP A 51 -0.54 -2.26 -5.24
CA ASP A 51 0.20 -2.33 -6.49
C ASP A 51 -0.25 -3.56 -7.28
N THR A 52 -1.12 -3.33 -8.27
CA THR A 52 -1.70 -4.39 -9.12
C THR A 52 -1.42 -4.09 -10.58
N PRO A 53 -0.90 -5.05 -11.36
CA PRO A 53 -0.73 -4.89 -12.80
C PRO A 53 -2.05 -4.53 -13.47
N GLY A 54 -2.02 -3.55 -14.36
CA GLY A 54 -3.21 -3.08 -15.08
C GLY A 54 -4.18 -2.22 -14.26
N ARG A 55 -3.86 -1.93 -12.99
CA ARG A 55 -4.67 -1.07 -12.09
C ARG A 55 -3.86 0.09 -11.52
N GLN A 56 -3.05 0.72 -12.35
CA GLN A 56 -2.29 1.91 -11.96
C GLN A 56 -3.18 3.16 -11.77
N ASP A 57 -4.42 3.07 -12.20
CA ASP A 57 -5.47 4.07 -11.97
C ASP A 57 -5.87 4.24 -10.49
N VAL A 58 -5.56 3.25 -9.65
CA VAL A 58 -5.82 3.27 -8.20
C VAL A 58 -4.53 3.24 -7.36
N PHE A 59 -3.39 3.53 -7.99
CA PHE A 59 -2.10 3.56 -7.31
C PHE A 59 -1.89 4.88 -6.55
N HIS A 60 -1.31 4.78 -5.37
CA HIS A 60 -0.83 5.92 -4.58
C HIS A 60 0.39 5.52 -3.73
N SER A 61 1.07 6.51 -3.17
CA SER A 61 2.24 6.34 -2.30
C SER A 61 2.09 7.04 -0.94
N TYR A 62 0.88 7.34 -0.51
CA TYR A 62 0.65 7.97 0.79
C TYR A 62 0.95 7.00 1.94
N ILE A 63 1.81 7.42 2.86
CA ILE A 63 2.09 6.74 4.12
C ILE A 63 1.40 7.56 5.22
N THR A 64 0.34 7.00 5.80
CA THR A 64 -0.54 7.71 6.75
C THR A 64 -0.36 7.27 8.20
N SER A 65 0.45 6.24 8.44
CA SER A 65 0.76 5.76 9.79
C SER A 65 2.13 5.10 9.84
N ASN A 66 2.60 4.82 11.04
CA ASN A 66 3.82 4.03 11.26
C ASN A 66 3.61 2.51 11.03
N ASN A 67 2.39 2.07 10.77
CA ASN A 67 2.05 0.71 10.38
C ASN A 67 1.53 0.70 8.96
N LEU A 68 2.39 0.43 7.99
CA LEU A 68 2.01 0.40 6.59
C LEU A 68 1.62 -1.00 6.16
N MET A 69 0.51 -1.11 5.45
CA MET A 69 0.11 -2.33 4.75
C MET A 69 0.22 -2.13 3.24
N VAL A 70 0.93 -3.04 2.58
CA VAL A 70 1.07 -3.06 1.12
C VAL A 70 0.49 -4.36 0.58
N ARG A 71 -0.32 -4.25 -0.46
CA ARG A 71 -0.83 -5.37 -1.22
C ARG A 71 -0.19 -5.36 -2.60
N PHE A 72 0.78 -6.24 -2.79
CA PHE A 72 1.49 -6.41 -4.05
C PHE A 72 0.90 -7.60 -4.82
N VAL A 73 0.43 -7.35 -6.02
CA VAL A 73 -0.03 -8.40 -6.93
C VAL A 73 1.01 -8.60 -8.03
N ALA A 74 1.61 -9.78 -8.05
CA ALA A 74 2.60 -10.14 -9.07
C ALA A 74 1.93 -10.30 -10.44
N SER A 75 2.66 -9.93 -11.50
CA SER A 75 2.20 -10.08 -12.89
C SER A 75 2.36 -11.50 -13.43
N GLY A 76 3.15 -12.33 -12.74
CA GLY A 76 3.60 -13.64 -13.23
C GLY A 76 4.83 -13.55 -14.14
N ASN A 77 5.38 -12.36 -14.36
CA ASN A 77 6.64 -12.15 -15.05
C ASN A 77 7.72 -11.73 -14.04
N THR A 78 8.65 -12.63 -13.78
CA THR A 78 9.69 -12.45 -12.75
C THR A 78 10.52 -11.18 -12.94
N THR A 79 10.88 -10.86 -14.19
CA THR A 79 11.69 -9.67 -14.49
C THR A 79 10.91 -8.37 -14.21
N VAL A 80 9.63 -8.34 -14.57
CA VAL A 80 8.76 -7.19 -14.31
C VAL A 80 8.54 -7.02 -12.81
N ASP A 81 8.22 -8.12 -12.13
CA ASP A 81 7.92 -8.10 -10.71
C ASP A 81 9.15 -7.75 -9.86
N ALA A 82 10.33 -8.24 -10.21
CA ALA A 82 11.58 -7.86 -9.55
C ALA A 82 11.88 -6.35 -9.66
N LYS A 83 11.61 -5.73 -10.81
CA LYS A 83 11.76 -4.27 -10.96
C LYS A 83 10.78 -3.50 -10.08
N ARG A 84 9.52 -3.95 -9.99
CA ARG A 84 8.50 -3.32 -9.13
C ARG A 84 8.87 -3.46 -7.65
N ILE A 85 9.28 -4.65 -7.22
CA ILE A 85 9.74 -4.89 -5.84
C ILE A 85 10.95 -4.01 -5.50
N LYS A 86 11.90 -3.86 -6.44
CA LYS A 86 13.05 -2.97 -6.23
C LYS A 86 12.62 -1.53 -5.94
N VAL A 87 11.65 -0.99 -6.68
CA VAL A 87 11.12 0.36 -6.44
C VAL A 87 10.54 0.47 -5.02
N TRP A 88 9.76 -0.50 -4.59
CA TRP A 88 9.19 -0.54 -3.24
C TRP A 88 10.27 -0.64 -2.17
N ARG A 89 11.23 -1.52 -2.37
CA ARG A 89 12.37 -1.69 -1.47
C ARG A 89 13.14 -0.37 -1.29
N ASP A 90 13.49 0.27 -2.39
CA ASP A 90 14.27 1.51 -2.35
C ASP A 90 13.46 2.65 -1.67
N MET A 91 12.14 2.69 -1.85
CA MET A 91 11.26 3.63 -1.17
C MET A 91 11.19 3.34 0.33
N PHE A 92 10.92 2.10 0.74
CA PHE A 92 10.74 1.74 2.14
C PHE A 92 12.05 1.83 2.94
N ALA A 93 13.19 1.60 2.30
CA ALA A 93 14.50 1.75 2.95
C ALA A 93 14.70 3.13 3.60
N GLN A 94 14.06 4.16 3.08
CA GLN A 94 14.11 5.53 3.61
C GLN A 94 13.35 5.67 4.94
N TYR A 95 12.41 4.79 5.23
CA TYR A 95 11.50 4.86 6.37
C TYR A 95 11.69 3.74 7.39
N LYS A 96 12.64 2.82 7.17
CA LYS A 96 12.83 1.61 7.98
C LYS A 96 13.05 1.86 9.48
N SER A 97 13.50 3.05 9.86
CA SER A 97 13.78 3.39 11.27
C SER A 97 12.52 3.57 12.12
N TRP A 98 11.36 3.81 11.49
CA TRP A 98 10.12 4.11 12.19
C TRP A 98 8.87 3.44 11.59
N LEU A 99 9.00 2.83 10.41
CA LEU A 99 7.90 2.20 9.69
C LEU A 99 7.88 0.69 9.94
N SER A 100 6.74 0.18 10.40
CA SER A 100 6.42 -1.24 10.42
C SER A 100 5.67 -1.60 9.14
N LEU A 101 6.17 -2.57 8.38
CA LEU A 101 5.60 -2.97 7.10
C LEU A 101 4.97 -4.35 7.15
N ALA A 102 3.69 -4.45 6.78
CA ALA A 102 3.02 -5.70 6.43
C ALA A 102 2.82 -5.75 4.91
N CYS A 103 3.42 -6.72 4.24
CA CYS A 103 3.29 -6.90 2.80
C CYS A 103 2.56 -8.19 2.47
N PHE A 104 1.41 -8.08 1.78
CA PHE A 104 0.67 -9.21 1.22
C PHE A 104 1.03 -9.36 -0.25
N VAL A 105 1.66 -10.47 -0.58
CA VAL A 105 2.08 -10.77 -1.96
C VAL A 105 1.15 -11.83 -2.55
N HIS A 106 0.54 -11.49 -3.68
CA HIS A 106 -0.31 -12.39 -4.45
C HIS A 106 0.35 -12.73 -5.79
N SER A 107 0.13 -13.95 -6.27
CA SER A 107 0.53 -14.38 -7.63
C SER A 107 -0.65 -15.02 -8.34
N PRO A 108 -0.69 -14.99 -9.67
CA PRO A 108 -1.52 -15.90 -10.44
C PRO A 108 -1.28 -17.35 -10.01
N THR A 109 -2.34 -18.16 -9.98
CA THR A 109 -2.32 -19.51 -9.39
C THR A 109 -1.30 -20.47 -10.03
N ASP A 110 -0.97 -20.24 -11.28
CA ASP A 110 0.01 -21.00 -12.07
C ASP A 110 1.46 -20.49 -11.94
N LYS A 111 1.69 -19.41 -11.19
CA LYS A 111 2.98 -18.70 -11.08
C LYS A 111 3.46 -18.51 -9.65
N LYS A 112 3.22 -19.48 -8.77
CA LYS A 112 3.53 -19.33 -7.33
C LYS A 112 5.02 -19.40 -7.00
N ASP A 113 5.79 -20.13 -7.79
CA ASP A 113 7.18 -20.47 -7.45
C ASP A 113 8.12 -19.27 -7.40
N HIS A 114 7.78 -18.17 -8.08
CA HIS A 114 8.59 -16.95 -8.05
C HIS A 114 8.25 -16.00 -6.88
N LEU A 115 7.21 -16.28 -6.08
CA LEU A 115 6.83 -15.41 -4.95
C LEU A 115 7.87 -15.39 -3.85
N MET A 116 8.41 -16.55 -3.49
CA MET A 116 9.37 -16.64 -2.38
C MET A 116 10.63 -15.79 -2.61
N PRO A 117 11.28 -15.84 -3.77
CA PRO A 117 12.40 -14.95 -4.06
C PRO A 117 12.03 -13.46 -3.99
N LEU A 118 10.86 -13.06 -4.50
CA LEU A 118 10.39 -11.68 -4.43
C LEU A 118 10.15 -11.21 -2.98
N MET A 119 9.55 -12.06 -2.16
CA MET A 119 9.32 -11.77 -0.74
C MET A 119 10.65 -11.66 0.02
N GLN A 120 11.60 -12.55 -0.23
CA GLN A 120 12.92 -12.50 0.39
C GLN A 120 13.67 -11.23 0.02
N ASP A 121 13.61 -10.82 -1.25
CA ASP A 121 14.24 -9.58 -1.73
C ASP A 121 13.61 -8.33 -1.09
N LEU A 122 12.30 -8.31 -0.90
CA LEU A 122 11.61 -7.23 -0.19
C LEU A 122 11.97 -7.20 1.29
N LEU A 123 11.93 -8.35 1.97
CA LEU A 123 12.21 -8.46 3.40
C LEU A 123 13.66 -8.17 3.77
N ALA A 124 14.61 -8.42 2.87
CA ALA A 124 16.02 -8.09 3.07
C ALA A 124 16.30 -6.59 3.31
N THR A 125 15.29 -5.75 3.12
CA THR A 125 15.37 -4.29 3.34
C THR A 125 15.07 -3.90 4.79
N PHE A 126 14.35 -4.73 5.51
CA PHE A 126 13.90 -4.51 6.89
C PHE A 126 14.63 -5.42 7.87
#